data_e19d2dea32139e16b53ca918cfb465df
#
_entry.id   e19d2dea32139e16b53ca918cfb465df
#
_cell.length_a   1.000
_cell.length_b   1.000
_cell.length_c   1.000
_cell.angle_alpha   90.00
_cell.angle_beta   90.00
_cell.angle_gamma   90.00
#
_symmetry.space_group_name_H-M   'P 1'
#
loop_
_entity.id
_entity.type
_entity.pdbx_description
1 polymer ?
#
loop_
_entity_poly.entity_id
_entity_poly.type
_entity_poly.pdbx_seq_one_letter_code
_entity_poly.pdbx_strand_id
1 'polypeptide(L)'
;DSVRRELEAQWQFFADAELHPEHIDGHEHCHVFPVICDVVRDLVVGHQIPVVRLPGEKGGPFVPRYFTRLLLGYLRGSRPKFWKDTQCLTMPFYGISLVGRVDDHQEWRQLLARIADPISMVMVHPGIETPGDELHGDSFPGSRQAELDMILSVEWRDLLKELHVQPISFKECVKELQTNPSA
;
A
#
# COMPACT_ATOMS: atom_id res chain seq x y z
N ASP A 1 20.57 -15.12 1.49
CA ASP A 1 20.55 -15.69 0.12
C ASP A 1 19.24 -16.32 -0.30
N SER A 2 18.46 -16.96 0.59
CA SER A 2 17.16 -17.54 0.24
C SER A 2 16.14 -16.46 -0.16
N VAL A 3 16.06 -15.36 0.59
CA VAL A 3 15.17 -14.23 0.28
C VAL A 3 15.49 -13.65 -1.09
N ARG A 4 16.77 -13.43 -1.39
CA ARG A 4 17.17 -12.91 -2.70
C ARG A 4 16.75 -13.85 -3.83
N ARG A 5 17.02 -15.14 -3.70
CA ARG A 5 16.63 -16.14 -4.72
C ARG A 5 15.13 -16.20 -4.94
N GLU A 6 14.35 -16.09 -3.88
CA GLU A 6 12.89 -16.07 -3.97
C GLU A 6 12.39 -14.82 -4.70
N LEU A 7 12.87 -13.65 -4.32
CA LEU A 7 12.43 -12.39 -4.94
C LEU A 7 12.89 -12.28 -6.40
N GLU A 8 14.09 -12.76 -6.75
CA GLU A 8 14.56 -12.84 -8.13
C GLU A 8 13.70 -13.83 -8.95
N ALA A 9 13.28 -14.95 -8.35
CA ALA A 9 12.39 -15.89 -9.02
C ALA A 9 11.00 -15.28 -9.28
N GLN A 10 10.46 -14.54 -8.32
CA GLN A 10 9.20 -13.79 -8.52
C GLN A 10 9.34 -12.75 -9.64
N TRP A 11 10.44 -12.02 -9.66
CA TRP A 11 10.72 -11.08 -10.75
C TRP A 11 10.79 -11.80 -12.10
N GLN A 12 11.54 -12.91 -12.18
CA GLN A 12 11.69 -13.67 -13.42
C GLN A 12 10.34 -14.17 -13.95
N PHE A 13 9.43 -14.58 -13.04
CA PHE A 13 8.07 -14.97 -13.42
C PHE A 13 7.32 -13.84 -14.16
N PHE A 14 7.43 -12.59 -13.70
CA PHE A 14 6.87 -11.45 -14.41
C PHE A 14 7.57 -11.18 -15.73
N ALA A 15 8.89 -11.26 -15.76
CA ALA A 15 9.68 -11.04 -16.96
C ALA A 15 9.36 -12.07 -18.06
N ASP A 16 9.22 -13.34 -17.70
CA ASP A 16 8.86 -14.43 -18.62
C ASP A 16 7.44 -14.25 -19.17
N ALA A 17 6.56 -13.61 -18.42
CA ALA A 17 5.21 -13.25 -18.86
C ALA A 17 5.15 -11.91 -19.63
N GLU A 18 6.31 -11.29 -19.93
CA GLU A 18 6.43 -9.95 -20.55
C GLU A 18 5.70 -8.85 -19.78
N LEU A 19 5.55 -9.02 -18.46
CA LEU A 19 4.96 -8.04 -17.57
C LEU A 19 6.05 -7.16 -16.94
N HIS A 20 5.76 -5.87 -16.81
CA HIS A 20 6.66 -4.89 -16.19
C HIS A 20 6.02 -4.35 -14.90
N PRO A 21 6.43 -4.86 -13.73
CA PRO A 21 5.92 -4.36 -12.46
C PRO A 21 6.20 -2.87 -12.26
N GLU A 22 5.18 -2.11 -11.94
CA GLU A 22 5.26 -0.66 -11.72
C GLU A 22 5.46 -0.30 -10.25
N HIS A 23 5.28 -1.28 -9.34
CA HIS A 23 5.48 -1.08 -7.92
C HIS A 23 5.87 -2.37 -7.20
N ILE A 24 6.50 -2.20 -6.04
CA ILE A 24 6.73 -3.27 -5.07
C ILE A 24 5.90 -3.03 -3.83
N ASP A 25 5.24 -4.09 -3.42
CA ASP A 25 4.53 -4.21 -2.18
C ASP A 25 4.82 -5.58 -1.56
N GLY A 26 4.76 -5.70 -0.23
CA GLY A 26 4.97 -6.95 0.48
C GLY A 26 3.79 -7.27 1.38
N HIS A 27 3.37 -8.53 1.34
CA HIS A 27 2.36 -9.04 2.26
C HIS A 27 2.78 -8.72 3.71
N GLU A 28 1.85 -8.24 4.53
CA GLU A 28 2.09 -7.80 5.91
C GLU A 28 3.27 -6.82 6.06
N HIS A 29 3.56 -6.06 5.00
CA HIS A 29 4.66 -5.09 4.97
C HIS A 29 6.06 -5.70 5.14
N CYS A 30 6.25 -7.00 4.89
CA CYS A 30 7.53 -7.68 5.11
C CYS A 30 8.70 -7.07 4.32
N HIS A 31 8.44 -6.43 3.19
CA HIS A 31 9.45 -5.80 2.33
C HIS A 31 10.25 -4.67 3.02
N VAL A 32 9.75 -4.11 4.16
CA VAL A 32 10.46 -3.05 4.89
C VAL A 32 11.32 -3.55 6.05
N PHE A 33 11.30 -4.86 6.37
CA PHE A 33 12.18 -5.42 7.39
C PHE A 33 13.65 -5.36 6.96
N PRO A 34 14.60 -5.05 7.86
CA PRO A 34 15.97 -4.68 7.51
C PRO A 34 16.68 -5.63 6.52
N VAL A 35 16.54 -6.94 6.72
CA VAL A 35 17.18 -7.94 5.84
C VAL A 35 16.50 -8.02 4.47
N ILE A 36 15.17 -7.92 4.45
CA ILE A 36 14.38 -8.02 3.22
C ILE A 36 14.48 -6.72 2.43
N CYS A 37 14.41 -5.57 3.10
CA CYS A 37 14.42 -4.27 2.42
C CYS A 37 15.74 -3.99 1.68
N ASP A 38 16.87 -4.53 2.14
CA ASP A 38 18.13 -4.40 1.40
C ASP A 38 18.06 -5.17 0.07
N VAL A 39 17.48 -6.38 0.06
CA VAL A 39 17.28 -7.16 -1.17
C VAL A 39 16.26 -6.49 -2.09
N VAL A 40 15.15 -5.99 -1.54
CA VAL A 40 14.14 -5.26 -2.31
C VAL A 40 14.73 -4.00 -2.93
N ARG A 41 15.62 -3.29 -2.22
CA ARG A 41 16.30 -2.12 -2.76
C ARG A 41 17.18 -2.47 -3.94
N ASP A 42 17.94 -3.58 -3.87
CA ASP A 42 18.75 -4.06 -4.98
C ASP A 42 17.90 -4.38 -6.21
N LEU A 43 16.73 -5.03 -6.01
CA LEU A 43 15.76 -5.29 -7.08
C LEU A 43 15.22 -4.01 -7.70
N VAL A 44 14.81 -3.04 -6.86
CA VAL A 44 14.32 -1.73 -7.32
C VAL A 44 15.33 -1.05 -8.22
N VAL A 45 16.60 -1.03 -7.81
CA VAL A 45 17.68 -0.42 -8.60
C VAL A 45 17.97 -1.23 -9.85
N GLY A 46 18.12 -2.56 -9.73
CA GLY A 46 18.48 -3.43 -10.83
C GLY A 46 17.45 -3.49 -11.95
N HIS A 47 16.18 -3.44 -11.58
CA HIS A 47 15.04 -3.55 -12.52
C HIS A 47 14.31 -2.23 -12.76
N GLN A 48 14.82 -1.12 -12.20
CA GLN A 48 14.26 0.23 -12.36
C GLN A 48 12.77 0.34 -11.99
N ILE A 49 12.38 -0.33 -10.90
CA ILE A 49 11.00 -0.34 -10.45
C ILE A 49 10.63 1.05 -9.93
N PRO A 50 9.59 1.71 -10.47
CA PRO A 50 9.37 3.13 -10.21
C PRO A 50 8.79 3.44 -8.84
N VAL A 51 8.07 2.52 -8.19
CA VAL A 51 7.37 2.80 -6.92
C VAL A 51 7.61 1.72 -5.87
N VAL A 52 7.82 2.13 -4.62
CA VAL A 52 7.81 1.23 -3.45
C VAL A 52 6.82 1.77 -2.41
N ARG A 53 5.95 0.90 -1.91
CA ARG A 53 5.06 1.24 -0.80
C ARG A 53 5.84 1.35 0.51
N LEU A 54 5.70 2.48 1.19
CA LEU A 54 6.24 2.66 2.54
C LEU A 54 5.09 2.71 3.56
N PRO A 55 4.96 1.70 4.43
CA PRO A 55 3.80 1.56 5.32
C PRO A 55 3.86 2.46 6.56
N GLY A 56 4.18 3.72 6.40
CA GLY A 56 4.26 4.72 7.45
C GLY A 56 3.05 5.66 7.44
N GLU A 57 1.93 5.29 8.06
CA GLU A 57 0.73 6.13 8.09
C GLU A 57 0.93 7.42 8.88
N LYS A 58 0.65 8.58 8.26
CA LYS A 58 0.66 9.89 8.91
C LYS A 58 -0.66 10.13 9.66
N GLY A 59 -0.55 10.61 10.90
CA GLY A 59 -1.62 11.26 11.68
C GLY A 59 -2.98 10.56 11.71
N GLY A 60 -3.17 9.46 12.41
CA GLY A 60 -4.47 8.86 12.63
C GLY A 60 -4.91 8.94 14.09
N PRO A 61 -6.18 8.67 14.43
CA PRO A 61 -6.64 8.59 15.79
C PRO A 61 -5.84 7.53 16.58
N PHE A 62 -5.85 7.65 17.90
CA PHE A 62 -5.21 6.67 18.78
C PHE A 62 -6.03 5.37 18.72
N VAL A 63 -5.54 4.40 17.94
CA VAL A 63 -6.18 3.09 17.78
C VAL A 63 -5.27 1.99 18.33
N PRO A 64 -5.80 0.81 18.71
CA PRO A 64 -5.00 -0.31 19.23
C PRO A 64 -3.82 -0.72 18.34
N ARG A 65 -3.88 -0.39 17.06
CA ARG A 65 -2.82 -0.62 16.05
C ARG A 65 -1.73 0.47 16.02
N TYR A 66 -1.78 1.42 16.93
CA TYR A 66 -0.76 2.45 17.08
C TYR A 66 0.66 1.86 17.24
N PHE A 67 0.79 0.77 17.98
CA PHE A 67 2.08 0.07 18.12
C PHE A 67 2.60 -0.48 16.80
N THR A 68 1.73 -1.03 15.95
CA THR A 68 2.13 -1.49 14.61
C THR A 68 2.62 -0.32 13.76
N ARG A 69 1.94 0.81 13.79
CA ARG A 69 2.35 2.05 13.10
C ARG A 69 3.70 2.56 13.58
N LEU A 70 3.91 2.58 14.90
CA LEU A 70 5.19 2.98 15.48
C LEU A 70 6.31 2.02 15.06
N LEU A 71 6.06 0.71 15.16
CA LEU A 71 7.03 -0.30 14.75
C LEU A 71 7.42 -0.14 13.29
N LEU A 72 6.45 -0.05 12.40
CA LEU A 72 6.70 0.16 10.96
C LEU A 72 7.47 1.46 10.69
N GLY A 73 7.17 2.52 11.42
CA GLY A 73 7.90 3.79 11.34
C GLY A 73 9.37 3.69 11.77
N TYR A 74 9.71 2.74 12.63
CA TYR A 74 11.09 2.49 13.06
C TYR A 74 11.87 1.57 12.12
N LEU A 75 11.20 0.76 11.31
CA LEU A 75 11.87 -0.14 10.38
C LEU A 75 12.65 0.64 9.33
N ARG A 76 13.84 0.15 8.99
CA ARG A 76 14.74 0.83 8.05
C ARG A 76 14.07 1.11 6.71
N GLY A 77 13.41 0.12 6.17
CA GLY A 77 12.74 0.20 4.86
C GLY A 77 11.51 1.11 4.82
N SER A 78 10.93 1.50 5.96
CA SER A 78 9.83 2.47 6.04
C SER A 78 10.29 3.93 5.95
N ARG A 79 11.59 4.18 5.90
CA ARG A 79 12.14 5.54 5.92
C ARG A 79 12.39 6.02 4.49
N PRO A 80 11.78 7.13 4.04
CA PRO A 80 12.01 7.66 2.69
C PRO A 80 13.50 7.90 2.37
N LYS A 81 14.30 8.27 3.37
CA LYS A 81 15.75 8.48 3.20
C LYS A 81 16.50 7.24 2.72
N PHE A 82 16.02 6.04 3.06
CA PHE A 82 16.62 4.78 2.62
C PHE A 82 16.47 4.57 1.09
N TRP A 83 15.40 5.14 0.51
CA TRP A 83 15.07 5.00 -0.91
C TRP A 83 15.55 6.17 -1.77
N LYS A 84 16.08 7.24 -1.16
CA LYS A 84 16.39 8.50 -1.83
C LYS A 84 17.31 8.34 -3.05
N ASP A 85 18.26 7.42 -2.99
CA ASP A 85 19.26 7.24 -4.05
C ASP A 85 18.84 6.20 -5.09
N THR A 86 17.64 5.64 -4.99
CA THR A 86 17.15 4.59 -5.90
C THR A 86 16.40 5.10 -7.12
N GLN A 87 16.11 6.40 -7.18
CA GLN A 87 15.19 7.03 -8.15
C GLN A 87 13.74 6.50 -8.06
N CYS A 88 13.46 5.69 -7.06
CA CYS A 88 12.15 5.14 -6.80
C CYS A 88 11.27 6.17 -6.07
N LEU A 89 10.02 6.25 -6.47
CA LEU A 89 9.03 7.11 -5.85
C LEU A 89 8.49 6.46 -4.57
N THR A 90 8.34 7.28 -3.55
CA THR A 90 7.68 6.90 -2.30
C THR A 90 6.62 7.94 -2.02
N MET A 91 5.43 7.50 -1.63
CA MET A 91 4.32 8.41 -1.35
C MET A 91 3.72 8.16 0.02
N PRO A 92 3.01 9.14 0.58
CA PRO A 92 2.29 8.98 1.84
C PRO A 92 1.34 7.79 1.78
N PHE A 93 1.28 7.05 2.88
CA PHE A 93 0.51 5.82 2.99
C PHE A 93 -0.51 5.92 4.13
N TYR A 94 -1.73 5.47 3.88
CA TYR A 94 -2.86 5.53 4.79
C TYR A 94 -3.66 4.22 4.76
N GLY A 95 -4.54 4.02 5.76
CA GLY A 95 -5.47 2.90 5.82
C GLY A 95 -5.08 1.79 6.78
N ILE A 96 -3.86 1.75 7.33
CA ILE A 96 -3.48 0.76 8.38
C ILE A 96 -4.44 0.84 9.57
N SER A 97 -4.84 2.05 9.96
CA SER A 97 -5.72 2.27 11.10
C SER A 97 -7.14 1.77 10.90
N LEU A 98 -7.56 1.56 9.65
CA LEU A 98 -8.93 1.14 9.29
C LEU A 98 -9.06 -0.33 8.93
N VAL A 99 -7.97 -1.09 8.88
CA VAL A 99 -8.03 -2.53 8.58
C VAL A 99 -8.99 -3.26 9.53
N GLY A 100 -9.99 -3.94 8.98
CA GLY A 100 -11.02 -4.66 9.71
C GLY A 100 -12.11 -3.76 10.34
N ARG A 101 -12.21 -2.48 9.93
CA ARG A 101 -13.22 -1.51 10.40
C ARG A 101 -14.05 -1.00 9.22
N VAL A 102 -14.63 -1.91 8.49
CA VAL A 102 -15.21 -1.61 7.19
C VAL A 102 -16.59 -0.97 7.28
N ASP A 103 -17.30 -1.18 8.39
CA ASP A 103 -18.69 -0.78 8.53
C ASP A 103 -18.86 0.74 8.79
N ASP A 104 -17.76 1.45 8.99
CA ASP A 104 -17.79 2.86 9.35
C ASP A 104 -17.37 3.76 8.20
N HIS A 105 -18.32 4.02 7.28
CA HIS A 105 -18.16 5.02 6.23
C HIS A 105 -17.68 6.38 6.76
N GLN A 106 -17.98 6.70 8.04
CA GLN A 106 -17.56 7.95 8.65
C GLN A 106 -16.07 7.95 8.97
N GLU A 107 -15.49 6.83 9.42
CA GLU A 107 -14.04 6.72 9.65
C GLU A 107 -13.29 6.86 8.32
N TRP A 108 -13.77 6.23 7.25
CA TRP A 108 -13.20 6.39 5.90
C TRP A 108 -13.30 7.83 5.40
N ARG A 109 -14.44 8.48 5.57
CA ARG A 109 -14.62 9.90 5.25
C ARG A 109 -13.61 10.76 6.00
N GLN A 110 -13.44 10.54 7.30
CA GLN A 110 -12.49 11.28 8.12
C GLN A 110 -11.04 11.02 7.69
N LEU A 111 -10.70 9.79 7.30
CA LEU A 111 -9.38 9.49 6.78
C LEU A 111 -9.11 10.25 5.48
N LEU A 112 -9.98 10.09 4.49
CA LEU A 112 -9.81 10.70 3.17
C LEU A 112 -9.81 12.23 3.24
N ALA A 113 -10.67 12.83 4.05
CA ALA A 113 -10.73 14.28 4.23
C ALA A 113 -9.48 14.89 4.89
N ARG A 114 -8.66 14.08 5.58
CA ARG A 114 -7.41 14.53 6.22
C ARG A 114 -6.18 14.39 5.32
N ILE A 115 -6.31 13.68 4.20
CA ILE A 115 -5.20 13.53 3.25
C ILE A 115 -5.00 14.89 2.57
N ALA A 116 -3.87 15.52 2.87
CA ALA A 116 -3.48 16.79 2.28
C ALA A 116 -2.42 16.63 1.18
N ASP A 117 -1.83 15.43 1.08
CA ASP A 117 -0.83 15.14 0.07
C ASP A 117 -1.52 14.98 -1.30
N PRO A 118 -1.00 15.57 -2.37
CA PRO A 118 -1.64 15.55 -3.69
C PRO A 118 -1.74 14.15 -4.29
N ILE A 119 -0.78 13.28 -3.98
CA ILE A 119 -0.80 11.87 -4.35
C ILE A 119 -0.52 11.05 -3.10
N SER A 120 -1.37 10.06 -2.84
CA SER A 120 -1.29 9.22 -1.65
C SER A 120 -1.73 7.80 -1.95
N MET A 121 -1.23 6.86 -1.19
CA MET A 121 -1.61 5.46 -1.26
C MET A 121 -2.53 5.13 -0.10
N VAL A 122 -3.68 4.54 -0.39
CA VAL A 122 -4.66 4.10 0.62
C VAL A 122 -4.79 2.59 0.55
N MET A 123 -4.57 1.91 1.67
CA MET A 123 -4.64 0.45 1.76
C MET A 123 -6.07 0.00 1.99
N VAL A 124 -6.49 -0.98 1.21
CA VAL A 124 -7.75 -1.70 1.33
C VAL A 124 -7.52 -3.20 1.15
N HIS A 125 -8.43 -4.04 1.65
CA HIS A 125 -8.32 -5.50 1.59
C HIS A 125 -9.61 -6.15 1.07
N PRO A 126 -10.12 -5.72 -0.11
CA PRO A 126 -11.34 -6.29 -0.65
C PRO A 126 -11.15 -7.78 -1.00
N GLY A 127 -12.16 -8.58 -0.78
CA GLY A 127 -12.14 -10.00 -1.14
C GLY A 127 -13.53 -10.60 -1.10
N ILE A 128 -13.75 -11.63 -1.93
CA ILE A 128 -14.99 -12.42 -1.91
C ILE A 128 -14.83 -13.47 -0.82
N GLU A 129 -15.78 -13.53 0.09
CA GLU A 129 -15.83 -14.55 1.15
C GLU A 129 -16.85 -15.61 0.75
N THR A 130 -16.36 -16.86 0.60
CA THR A 130 -17.22 -18.01 0.31
C THR A 130 -17.43 -18.80 1.62
N PRO A 131 -18.66 -19.20 1.99
CA PRO A 131 -18.88 -20.05 3.13
C PRO A 131 -18.03 -21.33 3.08
N GLY A 132 -17.22 -21.56 4.10
CA GLY A 132 -16.28 -22.68 4.17
C GLY A 132 -14.85 -22.38 3.75
N ASP A 133 -14.57 -21.24 3.14
CA ASP A 133 -13.22 -20.75 2.85
C ASP A 133 -12.68 -19.92 4.02
N GLU A 134 -12.80 -20.44 5.22
CA GLU A 134 -12.13 -19.82 6.37
C GLU A 134 -10.61 -19.96 6.16
N LEU A 135 -9.99 -18.90 5.67
CA LEU A 135 -8.53 -18.80 5.58
C LEU A 135 -7.97 -18.93 7.01
N HIS A 136 -7.40 -20.08 7.31
CA HIS A 136 -6.72 -20.29 8.58
C HIS A 136 -5.63 -19.22 8.76
N GLY A 137 -5.84 -18.36 9.76
CA GLY A 137 -4.92 -17.26 10.08
C GLY A 137 -5.31 -15.89 9.54
N ASP A 138 -6.47 -15.71 8.89
CA ASP A 138 -6.98 -14.38 8.58
C ASP A 138 -7.35 -13.67 9.89
N SER A 139 -6.67 -12.55 10.15
CA SER A 139 -6.92 -11.74 11.35
C SER A 139 -8.21 -10.92 11.27
N PHE A 140 -8.93 -10.97 10.13
CA PHE A 140 -10.08 -10.10 9.82
C PHE A 140 -11.19 -10.83 9.07
N PRO A 141 -11.71 -11.94 9.61
CA PRO A 141 -12.82 -12.65 8.98
C PRO A 141 -14.04 -11.72 8.89
N GLY A 142 -14.79 -11.80 7.81
CA GLY A 142 -15.99 -11.00 7.56
C GLY A 142 -15.73 -9.56 7.07
N SER A 143 -14.51 -9.05 7.14
CA SER A 143 -14.23 -7.67 6.75
C SER A 143 -13.92 -7.48 5.27
N ARG A 144 -13.41 -8.52 4.59
CA ARG A 144 -12.99 -8.42 3.19
C ARG A 144 -14.16 -8.24 2.24
N GLN A 145 -15.24 -8.99 2.44
CA GLN A 145 -16.46 -8.85 1.65
C GLN A 145 -17.09 -7.47 1.90
N ALA A 146 -17.15 -7.02 3.15
CA ALA A 146 -17.69 -5.72 3.50
C ALA A 146 -16.85 -4.57 2.89
N GLU A 147 -15.51 -4.68 2.85
CA GLU A 147 -14.66 -3.73 2.11
C GLU A 147 -14.95 -3.74 0.60
N LEU A 148 -15.12 -4.92 0.01
CA LEU A 148 -15.46 -5.03 -1.40
C LEU A 148 -16.80 -4.35 -1.70
N ASP A 149 -17.83 -4.65 -0.89
CA ASP A 149 -19.17 -4.09 -1.05
C ASP A 149 -19.14 -2.56 -0.88
N MET A 150 -18.38 -2.05 0.10
CA MET A 150 -18.19 -0.62 0.30
C MET A 150 -17.54 0.04 -0.91
N ILE A 151 -16.42 -0.47 -1.41
CA ILE A 151 -15.68 0.12 -2.53
C ILE A 151 -16.52 0.12 -3.82
N LEU A 152 -17.37 -0.90 -4.01
CA LEU A 152 -18.26 -1.00 -5.16
C LEU A 152 -19.54 -0.18 -5.01
N SER A 153 -19.84 0.35 -3.82
CA SER A 153 -21.07 1.10 -3.54
C SER A 153 -21.17 2.43 -4.29
N VAL A 154 -22.37 2.95 -4.41
CA VAL A 154 -22.62 4.29 -4.95
C VAL A 154 -22.13 5.34 -3.96
N GLU A 155 -22.36 5.10 -2.67
CA GLU A 155 -21.98 5.96 -1.56
C GLU A 155 -20.47 6.22 -1.53
N TRP A 156 -19.66 5.18 -1.78
CA TRP A 156 -18.20 5.34 -1.88
C TRP A 156 -17.80 6.23 -3.06
N ARG A 157 -18.40 6.00 -4.22
CA ARG A 157 -18.12 6.81 -5.41
C ARG A 157 -18.50 8.28 -5.22
N ASP A 158 -19.62 8.52 -4.55
CA ASP A 158 -20.10 9.89 -4.29
C ASP A 158 -19.25 10.58 -3.21
N LEU A 159 -18.76 9.81 -2.21
CA LEU A 159 -17.79 10.30 -1.23
C LEU A 159 -16.48 10.75 -1.90
N LEU A 160 -15.93 9.94 -2.81
CA LEU A 160 -14.71 10.32 -3.53
C LEU A 160 -14.90 11.59 -4.37
N LYS A 161 -16.05 11.73 -5.05
CA LYS A 161 -16.38 12.95 -5.80
C LYS A 161 -16.50 14.17 -4.89
N GLU A 162 -17.23 14.04 -3.77
CA GLU A 162 -17.41 15.11 -2.78
C GLU A 162 -16.07 15.61 -2.23
N LEU A 163 -15.15 14.68 -1.97
CA LEU A 163 -13.82 14.99 -1.45
C LEU A 163 -12.80 15.34 -2.55
N HIS A 164 -13.23 15.38 -3.82
CA HIS A 164 -12.35 15.59 -4.98
C HIS A 164 -11.18 14.60 -5.05
N VAL A 165 -11.40 13.36 -4.61
CA VAL A 165 -10.42 12.28 -4.66
C VAL A 165 -10.60 11.48 -5.96
N GLN A 166 -9.53 11.34 -6.72
CA GLN A 166 -9.51 10.56 -7.94
C GLN A 166 -8.59 9.33 -7.77
N PRO A 167 -9.12 8.10 -7.85
CA PRO A 167 -8.30 6.90 -7.94
C PRO A 167 -7.52 6.89 -9.26
N ILE A 168 -6.22 6.60 -9.18
CA ILE A 168 -5.33 6.48 -10.33
C ILE A 168 -4.52 5.20 -10.26
N SER A 169 -4.06 4.70 -11.39
CA SER A 169 -3.10 3.59 -11.46
C SER A 169 -1.68 4.02 -11.05
N PHE A 170 -0.82 3.07 -10.70
CA PHE A 170 0.60 3.37 -10.47
C PHE A 170 1.28 3.99 -11.69
N LYS A 171 0.89 3.58 -12.89
CA LYS A 171 1.39 4.15 -14.15
C LYS A 171 1.03 5.63 -14.31
N GLU A 172 -0.20 5.98 -14.00
CA GLU A 172 -0.64 7.37 -13.99
C GLU A 172 0.05 8.16 -12.88
N CYS A 173 0.19 7.57 -11.69
CA CYS A 173 0.91 8.16 -10.57
C CYS A 173 2.37 8.50 -10.94
N VAL A 174 3.09 7.57 -11.54
CA VAL A 174 4.48 7.78 -11.99
C VAL A 174 4.56 8.93 -12.99
N LYS A 175 3.65 8.96 -13.97
CA LYS A 175 3.58 10.02 -14.97
C LYS A 175 3.32 11.39 -14.33
N GLU A 176 2.38 11.44 -13.40
CA GLU A 176 2.01 12.70 -12.70
C GLU A 176 3.18 13.26 -11.90
N LEU A 177 3.86 12.41 -11.12
CA LEU A 177 5.02 12.81 -10.31
C LEU A 177 6.25 13.20 -11.15
N GLN A 178 6.41 12.63 -12.35
CA GLN A 178 7.46 13.04 -13.27
C GLN A 178 7.20 14.39 -13.94
N THR A 179 5.92 14.70 -14.19
CA THR A 179 5.52 16.00 -14.78
C THR A 179 5.44 17.11 -13.75
N ASN A 180 5.13 16.78 -12.50
CA ASN A 180 4.98 17.71 -11.38
C ASN A 180 5.85 17.30 -10.18
N PRO A 181 7.17 17.49 -10.21
CA PRO A 181 8.08 17.06 -9.12
C PRO A 181 7.82 17.75 -7.77
N SER A 182 6.96 18.77 -7.75
CA SER A 182 6.56 19.53 -6.55
C SER A 182 5.21 19.08 -5.97
N ALA A 183 4.58 18.08 -6.58
CA ALA A 183 3.28 17.56 -6.14
C ALA A 183 3.39 16.67 -4.90
#